data_e34f160149cd29d3a3e2f7454df82d87
#
_entry.id   e34f160149cd29d3a3e2f7454df82d87
#
_cell.length_a   1.000
_cell.length_b   1.000
_cell.length_c   1.000
_cell.angle_alpha   90.00
_cell.angle_beta   90.00
_cell.angle_gamma   90.00
#
_symmetry.space_group_name_H-M   'P 1'
#
loop_
_entity.id
_entity.type
_entity.pdbx_description
1 polymer ?
#
loop_
_entity_poly.entity_id
_entity_poly.type
_entity_poly.pdbx_seq_one_letter_code
_entity_poly.pdbx_strand_id
1 'polypeptide(L)'
;PELVNYGKSKNVGIILWAGYHAFDRDMEKVVKHYSNMGVKGFKVDFMDRDDQEIVDFLYRGAETCAKYKMMVDYHGICKPTGLQRTYPNVINYEGVHGLENMKWVASTYDMPLYDVTIPFVRMVAGPMDYTQGAMRNAIRKNYAPIYTEPMSQGTRCHQLATYVIFESPLNMLCDNPSNYNREPECTEFIANIPTVWELSLIHISEPTRQEAIS
;
A
#
# COMPACT_ATOMS: atom_id res chain seq x y z
N PRO A 1 7.06 2.85 23.58
CA PRO A 1 7.06 4.29 23.91
C PRO A 1 8.15 5.06 23.18
N GLU A 2 9.42 4.62 23.21
CA GLU A 2 10.56 5.35 22.62
C GLU A 2 10.37 5.63 21.12
N LEU A 3 10.04 4.61 20.32
CA LEU A 3 9.80 4.75 18.90
C LEU A 3 8.66 5.73 18.60
N VAL A 4 7.56 5.66 19.36
CA VAL A 4 6.42 6.58 19.20
C VAL A 4 6.83 8.02 19.52
N ASN A 5 7.59 8.23 20.59
CA ASN A 5 8.10 9.54 20.97
C ASN A 5 9.10 10.09 19.93
N TYR A 6 9.97 9.25 19.42
CA TYR A 6 10.90 9.63 18.35
C TYR A 6 10.12 10.00 17.07
N GLY A 7 9.19 9.17 16.63
CA GLY A 7 8.35 9.46 15.47
C GLY A 7 7.60 10.80 15.64
N LYS A 8 7.01 11.02 16.82
CA LYS A 8 6.33 12.28 17.14
C LYS A 8 7.28 13.49 17.03
N SER A 9 8.54 13.37 17.48
CA SER A 9 9.54 14.44 17.37
C SER A 9 9.92 14.77 15.91
N LYS A 10 9.65 13.84 14.99
CA LYS A 10 9.86 13.98 13.55
C LYS A 10 8.58 14.24 12.76
N ASN A 11 7.45 14.47 13.44
CA ASN A 11 6.11 14.57 12.84
C ASN A 11 5.72 13.32 12.02
N VAL A 12 6.13 12.14 12.47
CA VAL A 12 5.84 10.84 11.84
C VAL A 12 4.98 10.01 12.78
N GLY A 13 3.83 9.55 12.29
CA GLY A 13 2.96 8.60 13.00
C GLY A 13 3.52 7.17 12.91
N ILE A 14 3.30 6.37 13.95
CA ILE A 14 3.69 4.96 13.97
C ILE A 14 2.46 4.10 13.71
N ILE A 15 2.53 3.24 12.71
CA ILE A 15 1.58 2.17 12.42
C ILE A 15 2.30 0.85 12.73
N LEU A 16 1.61 -0.06 13.42
CA LEU A 16 2.17 -1.37 13.79
C LEU A 16 1.63 -2.46 12.87
N TRP A 17 2.48 -3.38 12.49
CA TRP A 17 2.07 -4.61 11.83
C TRP A 17 1.58 -5.64 12.87
N ALA A 18 0.52 -6.36 12.55
CA ALA A 18 -0.02 -7.44 13.36
C ALA A 18 -0.58 -8.55 12.46
N GLY A 19 -0.26 -9.80 12.78
CA GLY A 19 -0.96 -10.94 12.19
C GLY A 19 -2.40 -11.02 12.68
N TYR A 20 -3.32 -11.36 11.80
CA TYR A 20 -4.76 -11.42 12.02
C TYR A 20 -5.14 -12.19 13.31
N HIS A 21 -4.68 -13.42 13.46
CA HIS A 21 -5.04 -14.24 14.64
C HIS A 21 -4.66 -13.60 15.98
N ALA A 22 -3.47 -12.99 16.05
CA ALA A 22 -3.02 -12.31 17.25
C ALA A 22 -3.82 -11.03 17.53
N PHE A 23 -4.18 -10.32 16.47
CA PHE A 23 -4.97 -9.10 16.55
C PHE A 23 -6.43 -9.40 16.98
N ASP A 24 -7.07 -10.40 16.37
CA ASP A 24 -8.47 -10.75 16.65
C ASP A 24 -8.68 -11.27 18.08
N ARG A 25 -7.75 -12.07 18.59
CA ARG A 25 -7.86 -12.71 19.90
C ARG A 25 -8.13 -11.75 21.06
N ASP A 26 -7.47 -10.59 21.05
CA ASP A 26 -7.55 -9.59 22.12
C ASP A 26 -7.77 -8.17 21.57
N MET A 27 -8.52 -8.04 20.47
CA MET A 27 -8.64 -6.85 19.62
C MET A 27 -8.85 -5.55 20.42
N GLU A 28 -9.91 -5.48 21.22
CA GLU A 28 -10.26 -4.27 22.00
C GLU A 28 -9.13 -3.87 22.97
N LYS A 29 -8.54 -4.85 23.64
CA LYS A 29 -7.44 -4.63 24.58
C LYS A 29 -6.18 -4.14 23.87
N VAL A 30 -5.84 -4.75 22.72
CA VAL A 30 -4.67 -4.40 21.91
C VAL A 30 -4.82 -3.00 21.35
N VAL A 31 -5.95 -2.71 20.71
CA VAL A 31 -6.21 -1.40 20.08
C VAL A 31 -6.18 -0.30 21.16
N LYS A 32 -6.87 -0.47 22.27
CA LYS A 32 -6.87 0.47 23.39
C LYS A 32 -5.46 0.71 23.95
N HIS A 33 -4.70 -0.38 24.16
CA HIS A 33 -3.35 -0.28 24.71
C HIS A 33 -2.43 0.56 23.83
N TYR A 34 -2.36 0.25 22.55
CA TYR A 34 -1.47 0.95 21.61
C TYR A 34 -1.95 2.35 21.25
N SER A 35 -3.26 2.60 21.22
CA SER A 35 -3.80 3.96 21.09
C SER A 35 -3.33 4.85 22.25
N ASN A 36 -3.40 4.36 23.49
CA ASN A 36 -2.90 5.08 24.66
C ASN A 36 -1.39 5.36 24.60
N MET A 37 -0.62 4.53 23.89
CA MET A 37 0.80 4.77 23.63
C MET A 37 1.05 5.80 22.53
N GLY A 38 0.02 6.20 21.77
CA GLY A 38 0.12 7.16 20.68
C GLY A 38 0.37 6.54 19.29
N VAL A 39 0.23 5.22 19.16
CA VAL A 39 0.22 4.53 17.86
C VAL A 39 -0.97 5.01 17.03
N LYS A 40 -0.80 5.14 15.71
CA LYS A 40 -1.78 5.73 14.80
C LYS A 40 -2.65 4.71 14.07
N GLY A 41 -2.22 3.46 14.03
CA GLY A 41 -2.97 2.43 13.33
C GLY A 41 -2.29 1.07 13.31
N PHE A 42 -2.95 0.13 12.64
CA PHE A 42 -2.45 -1.21 12.39
C PHE A 42 -2.48 -1.56 10.92
N LYS A 43 -1.44 -2.23 10.46
CA LYS A 43 -1.42 -3.04 9.27
C LYS A 43 -1.69 -4.48 9.71
N VAL A 44 -2.90 -4.98 9.42
CA VAL A 44 -3.34 -6.33 9.82
C VAL A 44 -3.26 -7.27 8.63
N ASP A 45 -2.61 -8.41 8.79
CA ASP A 45 -2.15 -9.25 7.70
C ASP A 45 -2.42 -10.74 7.92
N PHE A 46 -2.33 -11.52 6.83
CA PHE A 46 -2.44 -12.98 6.81
C PHE A 46 -3.84 -13.53 7.08
N MET A 47 -4.88 -12.88 6.61
CA MET A 47 -6.22 -13.43 6.62
C MET A 47 -6.34 -14.59 5.60
N ASP A 48 -5.87 -14.37 4.38
CA ASP A 48 -5.84 -15.33 3.25
C ASP A 48 -7.18 -16.02 2.98
N ARG A 49 -8.27 -15.36 3.34
CA ARG A 49 -9.66 -15.83 3.23
C ARG A 49 -10.59 -14.65 2.91
N ASP A 50 -11.75 -14.96 2.35
CA ASP A 50 -12.82 -13.98 2.02
C ASP A 50 -14.22 -14.47 2.40
N ASP A 51 -14.29 -15.45 3.31
CA ASP A 51 -15.56 -15.96 3.82
C ASP A 51 -16.20 -15.02 4.85
N GLN A 52 -17.41 -15.34 5.28
CA GLN A 52 -18.22 -14.51 6.17
C GLN A 52 -17.50 -14.19 7.50
N GLU A 53 -16.75 -15.13 8.04
CA GLU A 53 -16.02 -14.94 9.31
C GLU A 53 -14.98 -13.82 9.17
N ILE A 54 -14.24 -13.82 8.06
CA ILE A 54 -13.24 -12.77 7.79
C ILE A 54 -13.91 -11.44 7.43
N VAL A 55 -14.99 -11.46 6.66
CA VAL A 55 -15.75 -10.22 6.40
C VAL A 55 -16.24 -9.60 7.70
N ASP A 56 -16.80 -10.39 8.62
CA ASP A 56 -17.24 -9.90 9.93
C ASP A 56 -16.04 -9.40 10.78
N PHE A 57 -14.90 -10.05 10.69
CA PHE A 57 -13.66 -9.58 11.32
C PHE A 57 -13.24 -8.20 10.80
N LEU A 58 -13.28 -7.97 9.49
CA LEU A 58 -12.91 -6.66 8.89
C LEU A 58 -13.79 -5.54 9.45
N TYR A 59 -15.11 -5.78 9.56
CA TYR A 59 -16.03 -4.79 10.16
C TYR A 59 -15.73 -4.56 11.63
N ARG A 60 -15.57 -5.61 12.43
CA ARG A 60 -15.22 -5.49 13.86
C ARG A 60 -13.88 -4.76 14.07
N GLY A 61 -12.87 -5.06 13.25
CA GLY A 61 -11.57 -4.43 13.29
C GLY A 61 -11.65 -2.93 12.95
N ALA A 62 -12.37 -2.59 11.89
CA ALA A 62 -12.58 -1.21 11.46
C ALA A 62 -13.30 -0.40 12.55
N GLU A 63 -14.42 -0.92 13.09
CA GLU A 63 -15.20 -0.30 14.15
C GLU A 63 -14.38 -0.10 15.44
N THR A 64 -13.67 -1.16 15.87
CA THR A 64 -12.83 -1.09 17.08
C THR A 64 -11.71 -0.07 16.93
N CYS A 65 -11.03 -0.05 15.79
CA CYS A 65 -10.00 0.95 15.53
C CYS A 65 -10.58 2.38 15.45
N ALA A 66 -11.74 2.56 14.82
CA ALA A 66 -12.43 3.86 14.76
C ALA A 66 -12.75 4.42 16.14
N LYS A 67 -13.24 3.58 17.06
CA LYS A 67 -13.52 3.94 18.45
C LYS A 67 -12.32 4.57 19.17
N TYR A 68 -11.11 4.13 18.81
CA TYR A 68 -9.86 4.64 19.39
C TYR A 68 -9.12 5.62 18.45
N LYS A 69 -9.76 6.09 17.38
CA LYS A 69 -9.19 7.02 16.38
C LYS A 69 -7.89 6.47 15.75
N MET A 70 -7.91 5.18 15.43
CA MET A 70 -6.79 4.49 14.78
C MET A 70 -7.16 4.09 13.35
N MET A 71 -6.17 4.16 12.47
CA MET A 71 -6.25 3.72 11.09
C MET A 71 -6.05 2.21 10.97
N VAL A 72 -6.55 1.63 9.88
CA VAL A 72 -6.32 0.23 9.52
C VAL A 72 -5.92 0.14 8.05
N ASP A 73 -4.92 -0.69 7.78
CA ASP A 73 -4.53 -1.19 6.48
C ASP A 73 -4.63 -2.72 6.51
N TYR A 74 -5.41 -3.31 5.60
CA TYR A 74 -5.63 -4.76 5.54
C TYR A 74 -4.80 -5.41 4.45
N HIS A 75 -3.97 -6.39 4.85
CA HIS A 75 -3.12 -7.20 3.97
C HIS A 75 -3.50 -8.69 4.00
N GLY A 76 -3.00 -9.46 3.02
CA GLY A 76 -3.38 -10.87 2.90
C GLY A 76 -4.90 -11.05 2.82
N ILE A 77 -5.58 -10.25 2.02
CA ILE A 77 -7.04 -10.13 2.00
C ILE A 77 -7.56 -9.89 0.58
N CYS A 78 -8.87 -10.09 0.38
CA CYS A 78 -9.55 -9.73 -0.85
C CYS A 78 -9.51 -8.21 -1.14
N LYS A 79 -9.86 -7.84 -2.38
CA LYS A 79 -10.05 -6.42 -2.75
C LYS A 79 -11.14 -5.76 -1.91
N PRO A 80 -11.13 -4.41 -1.76
CA PRO A 80 -12.16 -3.70 -1.00
C PRO A 80 -13.55 -3.91 -1.58
N THR A 81 -14.53 -3.99 -0.69
CA THR A 81 -15.96 -4.18 -1.01
C THR A 81 -16.84 -2.99 -0.62
N GLY A 82 -16.20 -1.86 -0.27
CA GLY A 82 -16.88 -0.63 0.15
C GLY A 82 -16.85 -0.35 1.65
N LEU A 83 -16.20 -1.17 2.45
CA LEU A 83 -16.07 -0.99 3.91
C LEU A 83 -15.53 0.40 4.27
N GLN A 84 -14.57 0.93 3.52
CA GLN A 84 -13.98 2.26 3.72
C GLN A 84 -14.98 3.41 3.58
N ARG A 85 -16.14 3.19 2.95
CA ARG A 85 -17.22 4.19 2.87
C ARG A 85 -17.98 4.31 4.18
N THR A 86 -18.08 3.22 4.93
CA THR A 86 -18.71 3.17 6.26
C THR A 86 -17.69 3.52 7.33
N TYR A 87 -16.47 2.99 7.21
CA TYR A 87 -15.37 3.16 8.14
C TYR A 87 -14.17 3.80 7.42
N PRO A 88 -14.11 5.14 7.28
CA PRO A 88 -13.05 5.83 6.55
C PRO A 88 -11.68 5.75 7.23
N ASN A 89 -11.59 5.21 8.43
CA ASN A 89 -10.33 4.84 9.08
C ASN A 89 -9.67 3.59 8.48
N VAL A 90 -10.39 2.82 7.64
CA VAL A 90 -9.80 1.79 6.79
C VAL A 90 -9.24 2.48 5.56
N ILE A 91 -7.93 2.71 5.57
CA ILE A 91 -7.28 3.60 4.60
C ILE A 91 -6.77 2.87 3.38
N ASN A 92 -6.45 1.58 3.51
CA ASN A 92 -5.89 0.83 2.40
C ASN A 92 -6.17 -0.68 2.51
N TYR A 93 -5.99 -1.36 1.37
CA TYR A 93 -6.11 -2.81 1.23
C TYR A 93 -5.04 -3.31 0.28
N GLU A 94 -4.44 -4.46 0.57
CA GLU A 94 -3.64 -5.15 -0.43
C GLU A 94 -4.55 -5.72 -1.54
N GLY A 95 -5.08 -6.90 -1.37
CA GLY A 95 -5.94 -7.58 -2.33
C GLY A 95 -5.42 -7.58 -3.77
N VAL A 96 -4.09 -7.65 -3.94
CA VAL A 96 -3.37 -7.52 -5.20
C VAL A 96 -2.09 -8.33 -5.16
N HIS A 97 -1.61 -8.78 -6.31
CA HIS A 97 -0.27 -9.36 -6.44
C HIS A 97 0.77 -8.22 -6.41
N GLY A 98 1.15 -7.79 -5.20
CA GLY A 98 2.01 -6.63 -4.98
C GLY A 98 3.47 -6.84 -5.39
N LEU A 99 4.26 -5.77 -5.36
CA LEU A 99 5.66 -5.80 -5.79
C LEU A 99 6.51 -6.81 -5.01
N GLU A 100 6.18 -7.10 -3.76
CA GLU A 100 6.92 -8.08 -2.96
C GLU A 100 7.01 -9.46 -3.60
N ASN A 101 6.04 -9.82 -4.44
CA ASN A 101 6.05 -11.10 -5.16
C ASN A 101 7.25 -11.25 -6.10
N MET A 102 7.90 -10.15 -6.47
CA MET A 102 9.14 -10.19 -7.25
C MET A 102 10.30 -10.86 -6.51
N LYS A 103 10.16 -11.16 -5.24
CA LYS A 103 11.14 -11.94 -4.46
C LYS A 103 11.16 -13.42 -4.82
N TRP A 104 10.07 -13.97 -5.39
CA TRP A 104 9.90 -15.41 -5.63
C TRP A 104 9.17 -15.82 -6.91
N VAL A 105 8.61 -14.87 -7.67
CA VAL A 105 7.97 -15.22 -8.94
C VAL A 105 8.98 -15.68 -9.99
N ALA A 106 8.54 -16.53 -10.91
CA ALA A 106 9.39 -17.00 -12.01
C ALA A 106 9.97 -15.85 -12.83
N SER A 107 11.19 -16.00 -13.33
CA SER A 107 11.87 -15.00 -14.18
C SER A 107 11.13 -14.70 -15.49
N THR A 108 10.21 -15.59 -15.88
CA THR A 108 9.33 -15.41 -17.04
C THR A 108 8.16 -14.46 -16.80
N TYR A 109 7.88 -14.11 -15.54
CA TYR A 109 6.82 -13.16 -15.20
C TYR A 109 7.07 -11.79 -15.84
N ASP A 110 6.03 -11.17 -16.36
CA ASP A 110 6.08 -9.85 -17.00
C ASP A 110 5.47 -8.80 -16.08
N MET A 111 6.28 -8.30 -15.14
CA MET A 111 5.84 -7.29 -14.18
C MET A 111 5.43 -5.97 -14.86
N PRO A 112 6.16 -5.41 -15.84
CA PRO A 112 5.74 -4.18 -16.49
C PRO A 112 4.37 -4.27 -17.15
N LEU A 113 4.04 -5.41 -17.79
CA LEU A 113 2.71 -5.64 -18.35
C LEU A 113 1.66 -5.74 -17.25
N TYR A 114 1.97 -6.42 -16.17
CA TYR A 114 1.08 -6.52 -15.03
C TYR A 114 0.79 -5.12 -14.44
N ASP A 115 1.80 -4.31 -14.20
CA ASP A 115 1.70 -3.00 -13.57
C ASP A 115 0.84 -2.00 -14.38
N VAL A 116 0.87 -2.08 -15.71
CA VAL A 116 0.01 -1.23 -16.55
C VAL A 116 -1.41 -1.79 -16.70
N THR A 117 -1.66 -3.03 -16.32
CA THR A 117 -2.96 -3.71 -16.44
C THR A 117 -3.74 -3.67 -15.12
N ILE A 118 -3.05 -3.90 -14.01
CA ILE A 118 -3.71 -4.10 -12.71
C ILE A 118 -4.54 -2.91 -12.22
N PRO A 119 -4.22 -1.64 -12.49
CA PRO A 119 -5.08 -0.52 -12.10
C PRO A 119 -6.50 -0.63 -12.66
N PHE A 120 -6.65 -1.05 -13.91
CA PHE A 120 -7.95 -1.20 -14.57
C PHE A 120 -8.78 -2.35 -14.01
N VAL A 121 -8.15 -3.33 -13.38
CA VAL A 121 -8.81 -4.51 -12.80
C VAL A 121 -9.08 -4.30 -11.31
N ARG A 122 -8.07 -3.86 -10.57
CA ARG A 122 -8.08 -3.85 -9.10
C ARG A 122 -8.57 -2.53 -8.51
N MET A 123 -8.16 -1.39 -9.08
CA MET A 123 -8.47 -0.08 -8.51
C MET A 123 -9.91 0.36 -8.71
N VAL A 124 -10.67 -0.30 -9.59
CA VAL A 124 -12.13 -0.14 -9.68
C VAL A 124 -12.82 -0.39 -8.33
N ALA A 125 -12.25 -1.25 -7.48
CA ALA A 125 -12.77 -1.57 -6.15
C ALA A 125 -12.36 -0.55 -5.07
N GLY A 126 -11.34 0.26 -5.33
CA GLY A 126 -10.78 1.25 -4.38
C GLY A 126 -9.26 1.19 -4.27
N PRO A 127 -8.68 1.90 -3.29
CA PRO A 127 -7.24 2.05 -3.13
C PRO A 127 -6.51 0.71 -3.01
N MET A 128 -5.25 0.70 -3.39
CA MET A 128 -4.44 -0.49 -3.53
C MET A 128 -3.07 -0.31 -2.87
N ASP A 129 -2.79 -1.11 -1.83
CA ASP A 129 -1.44 -1.16 -1.24
C ASP A 129 -0.56 -2.14 -2.03
N TYR A 130 0.01 -1.64 -3.10
CA TYR A 130 0.87 -2.40 -4.02
C TYR A 130 2.30 -2.56 -3.49
N THR A 131 2.72 -1.71 -2.56
CA THR A 131 4.08 -1.67 -2.00
C THR A 131 5.18 -1.42 -3.04
N GLN A 132 5.01 -0.39 -3.86
CA GLN A 132 5.93 0.04 -4.92
C GLN A 132 7.19 0.72 -4.41
N GLY A 133 8.11 1.06 -5.34
CA GLY A 133 9.24 1.94 -5.09
C GLY A 133 10.58 1.24 -4.94
N ALA A 134 10.78 0.07 -5.54
CA ALA A 134 12.08 -0.59 -5.54
C ALA A 134 13.13 0.27 -6.26
N MET A 135 14.24 0.54 -5.57
CA MET A 135 15.38 1.30 -6.12
C MET A 135 16.37 0.40 -6.86
N ARG A 136 16.33 -0.92 -6.62
CA ARG A 136 17.05 -1.92 -7.40
C ARG A 136 16.15 -2.42 -8.52
N ASN A 137 16.59 -2.25 -9.77
CA ASN A 137 15.81 -2.56 -10.96
C ASN A 137 16.65 -3.34 -11.98
N ALA A 138 16.02 -4.21 -12.74
CA ALA A 138 16.67 -4.96 -13.81
C ALA A 138 15.76 -5.07 -15.03
N ILE A 139 16.32 -5.01 -16.23
CA ILE A 139 15.58 -5.40 -17.42
C ILE A 139 15.23 -6.89 -17.32
N ARG A 140 14.14 -7.30 -17.98
CA ARG A 140 13.58 -8.67 -17.86
C ARG A 140 14.62 -9.78 -17.99
N LYS A 141 15.56 -9.69 -18.94
CA LYS A 141 16.59 -10.72 -19.17
C LYS A 141 17.62 -10.86 -18.04
N ASN A 142 17.76 -9.82 -17.20
CA ASN A 142 18.72 -9.75 -16.09
C ASN A 142 18.01 -9.87 -14.71
N TYR A 143 16.69 -9.93 -14.73
CA TYR A 143 15.91 -10.11 -13.50
C TYR A 143 16.11 -11.52 -12.93
N ALA A 144 16.30 -11.57 -11.62
CA ALA A 144 16.30 -12.81 -10.85
C ALA A 144 15.50 -12.62 -9.55
N PRO A 145 14.67 -13.59 -9.16
CA PRO A 145 13.93 -13.53 -7.90
C PRO A 145 14.86 -13.88 -6.73
N ILE A 146 15.50 -12.85 -6.17
CA ILE A 146 16.41 -13.01 -5.04
C ILE A 146 15.70 -12.48 -3.78
N TYR A 147 15.31 -13.38 -2.90
CA TYR A 147 14.51 -13.05 -1.73
C TYR A 147 15.18 -12.00 -0.82
N THR A 148 16.48 -12.15 -0.55
CA THR A 148 17.27 -11.27 0.33
C THR A 148 17.74 -9.99 -0.32
N GLU A 149 17.71 -9.92 -1.64
CA GLU A 149 18.10 -8.79 -2.47
C GLU A 149 17.09 -8.52 -3.58
N PRO A 150 15.84 -8.25 -3.25
CA PRO A 150 14.78 -8.13 -4.24
C PRO A 150 15.02 -6.99 -5.21
N MET A 151 14.51 -7.17 -6.44
CA MET A 151 14.56 -6.17 -7.50
C MET A 151 13.24 -6.14 -8.26
N SER A 152 12.90 -5.01 -8.86
CA SER A 152 11.81 -4.92 -9.81
C SER A 152 12.29 -5.15 -11.23
N GLN A 153 11.38 -5.51 -12.14
CA GLN A 153 11.64 -5.44 -13.59
C GLN A 153 11.42 -4.02 -14.12
N GLY A 154 12.17 -3.65 -15.15
CA GLY A 154 12.05 -2.35 -15.78
C GLY A 154 13.05 -1.33 -15.25
N THR A 155 12.60 -0.12 -15.02
CA THR A 155 13.43 1.01 -14.63
C THR A 155 12.97 1.62 -13.31
N ARG A 156 13.84 2.43 -12.71
CA ARG A 156 13.48 3.23 -11.55
C ARG A 156 12.38 4.23 -11.85
N CYS A 157 12.39 4.84 -13.04
CA CYS A 157 11.32 5.73 -13.49
C CYS A 157 9.95 5.02 -13.54
N HIS A 158 9.91 3.74 -13.91
CA HIS A 158 8.69 2.93 -13.82
C HIS A 158 8.19 2.88 -12.37
N GLN A 159 9.06 2.58 -11.41
CA GLN A 159 8.69 2.54 -9.98
C GLN A 159 8.23 3.92 -9.45
N LEU A 160 8.81 5.01 -9.92
CA LEU A 160 8.35 6.36 -9.58
C LEU A 160 6.96 6.67 -10.17
N ALA A 161 6.70 6.25 -11.40
CA ALA A 161 5.40 6.45 -12.05
C ALA A 161 4.26 5.74 -11.32
N THR A 162 4.52 4.59 -10.68
CA THR A 162 3.47 3.86 -9.93
C THR A 162 2.94 4.65 -8.74
N TYR A 163 3.73 5.53 -8.13
CA TYR A 163 3.25 6.44 -7.08
C TYR A 163 2.24 7.47 -7.58
N VAL A 164 2.23 7.74 -8.87
CA VAL A 164 1.28 8.67 -9.50
C VAL A 164 0.02 7.95 -9.97
N ILE A 165 0.18 6.74 -10.55
CA ILE A 165 -0.93 6.04 -11.19
C ILE A 165 -1.67 5.06 -10.27
N PHE A 166 -1.07 4.61 -9.17
CA PHE A 166 -1.72 3.73 -8.21
C PHE A 166 -2.37 4.54 -7.09
N GLU A 167 -3.69 4.47 -6.99
CA GLU A 167 -4.42 5.13 -5.93
C GLU A 167 -4.12 4.46 -4.59
N SER A 168 -3.54 5.20 -3.68
CA SER A 168 -3.25 4.76 -2.32
C SER A 168 -3.10 5.96 -1.38
N PRO A 169 -4.02 6.16 -0.42
CA PRO A 169 -3.90 7.23 0.58
C PRO A 169 -2.71 7.07 1.51
N LEU A 170 -2.18 5.85 1.61
CA LEU A 170 -0.96 5.51 2.35
C LEU A 170 -0.03 4.71 1.46
N ASN A 171 0.81 5.39 0.72
CA ASN A 171 1.84 4.76 -0.10
C ASN A 171 2.98 4.21 0.75
N MET A 172 3.36 2.96 0.51
CA MET A 172 4.51 2.32 1.15
C MET A 172 5.80 2.61 0.40
N LEU A 173 6.91 2.69 1.11
CA LEU A 173 8.26 2.62 0.57
C LEU A 173 8.75 1.17 0.74
N CYS A 174 8.76 0.38 -0.34
CA CYS A 174 9.04 -1.06 -0.26
C CYS A 174 10.51 -1.42 -0.04
N ASP A 175 11.42 -0.50 -0.36
CA ASP A 175 12.86 -0.73 -0.27
C ASP A 175 13.42 -0.30 1.09
N ASN A 176 14.66 -0.63 1.39
CA ASN A 176 15.26 -0.22 2.65
C ASN A 176 15.78 1.24 2.60
N PRO A 177 15.88 1.91 3.75
CA PRO A 177 16.34 3.30 3.82
C PRO A 177 17.70 3.55 3.18
N SER A 178 18.60 2.56 3.20
CA SER A 178 19.95 2.69 2.61
C SER A 178 19.89 2.82 1.09
N ASN A 179 18.94 2.15 0.44
CA ASN A 179 18.75 2.24 -1.00
C ASN A 179 18.15 3.60 -1.38
N TYR A 180 17.17 4.09 -0.64
CA TYR A 180 16.62 5.43 -0.84
C TYR A 180 17.67 6.53 -0.63
N ASN A 181 18.54 6.39 0.38
CA ASN A 181 19.64 7.34 0.62
C ASN A 181 20.69 7.37 -0.50
N ARG A 182 20.84 6.29 -1.27
CA ARG A 182 21.73 6.25 -2.45
C ARG A 182 21.12 6.91 -3.67
N GLU A 183 19.79 7.08 -3.67
CA GLU A 183 19.02 7.63 -4.79
C GLU A 183 18.21 8.86 -4.32
N PRO A 184 18.90 9.94 -3.87
CA PRO A 184 18.25 11.07 -3.23
C PRO A 184 17.26 11.80 -4.16
N GLU A 185 17.55 11.90 -5.45
CA GLU A 185 16.67 12.52 -6.44
C GLU A 185 15.32 11.76 -6.55
N CYS A 186 15.38 10.43 -6.60
CA CYS A 186 14.18 9.60 -6.64
C CYS A 186 13.39 9.69 -5.33
N THR A 187 14.08 9.72 -4.22
CA THR A 187 13.47 9.83 -2.89
C THR A 187 12.78 11.18 -2.71
N GLU A 188 13.40 12.26 -3.15
CA GLU A 188 12.81 13.60 -3.14
C GLU A 188 11.57 13.67 -4.04
N PHE A 189 11.62 13.05 -5.23
CA PHE A 189 10.46 12.95 -6.11
C PHE A 189 9.29 12.27 -5.40
N ILE A 190 9.52 11.09 -4.78
CA ILE A 190 8.47 10.36 -4.04
C ILE A 190 7.93 11.21 -2.88
N ALA A 191 8.79 11.88 -2.14
CA ALA A 191 8.40 12.69 -0.98
C ALA A 191 7.50 13.89 -1.35
N ASN A 192 7.55 14.35 -2.59
CA ASN A 192 6.76 15.48 -3.09
C ASN A 192 5.47 15.06 -3.80
N ILE A 193 5.24 13.76 -4.05
CA ILE A 193 4.00 13.28 -4.66
C ILE A 193 2.88 13.27 -3.61
N PRO A 194 1.73 13.90 -3.90
CA PRO A 194 0.57 13.80 -3.02
C PRO A 194 0.00 12.39 -3.05
N THR A 195 -0.51 11.91 -1.92
CA THR A 195 -1.20 10.62 -1.82
C THR A 195 -2.71 10.70 -2.08
N VAL A 196 -3.25 11.92 -2.02
CA VAL A 196 -4.66 12.22 -2.33
C VAL A 196 -4.70 13.35 -3.36
N TRP A 197 -5.46 13.14 -4.42
CA TRP A 197 -5.57 14.04 -5.56
C TRP A 197 -6.96 14.67 -5.61
N GLU A 198 -7.04 16.00 -5.69
CA GLU A 198 -8.32 16.70 -5.89
C GLU A 198 -8.80 16.62 -7.33
N LEU A 199 -7.86 16.58 -8.29
CA LEU A 199 -8.15 16.58 -9.72
C LEU A 199 -7.11 15.75 -10.48
N SER A 200 -7.59 14.87 -11.37
CA SER A 200 -6.72 14.10 -12.26
C SER A 200 -6.68 14.75 -13.66
N LEU A 201 -5.49 14.92 -14.19
CA LEU A 201 -5.29 15.47 -15.55
C LEU A 201 -5.94 14.62 -16.66
N ILE A 202 -6.17 13.35 -16.42
CA ILE A 202 -6.86 12.47 -17.39
C ILE A 202 -8.29 12.97 -17.66
N HIS A 203 -8.98 13.49 -16.67
CA HIS A 203 -10.32 14.05 -16.84
C HIS A 203 -10.34 15.39 -17.59
N ILE A 204 -9.20 16.07 -17.67
CA ILE A 204 -9.07 17.34 -18.40
C ILE A 204 -8.63 17.11 -19.85
N SER A 205 -7.75 16.13 -20.08
CA SER A 205 -7.14 15.92 -21.40
C SER A 205 -7.95 15.03 -22.35
N GLU A 206 -8.77 14.13 -21.84
CA GLU A 206 -9.58 13.23 -22.67
C GLU A 206 -10.67 13.95 -23.50
N PRO A 207 -11.42 14.90 -22.97
CA PRO A 207 -12.38 15.66 -23.79
C PRO A 207 -11.71 16.38 -24.97
N THR A 208 -10.53 16.93 -24.75
CA THR A 208 -9.77 17.64 -25.79
C THR A 208 -9.24 16.71 -26.87
N ARG A 209 -8.93 15.45 -26.55
CA ARG A 209 -8.53 14.45 -27.55
C ARG A 209 -9.68 13.96 -28.38
N GLN A 210 -10.87 13.82 -27.84
CA GLN A 210 -12.06 13.44 -28.61
C GLN A 210 -12.48 14.52 -29.61
N GLU A 211 -12.33 15.78 -29.24
CA GLU A 211 -12.61 16.90 -30.17
C GLU A 211 -11.58 17.00 -31.34
N ALA A 212 -10.35 16.53 -31.12
CA ALA A 212 -9.30 16.54 -32.15
C ALA A 212 -9.40 15.38 -33.16
N ILE A 213 -10.25 14.38 -32.91
CA ILE A 213 -10.42 13.18 -33.75
C ILE A 213 -11.75 13.23 -34.53
N SER A 214 -12.64 14.14 -34.22
CA SER A 214 -13.90 14.40 -34.94
C SER A 214 -13.74 15.52 -35.99
#